data_fa078d14cebc06264a7f8e3c978ce0b8
#
_entry.id   fa078d14cebc06264a7f8e3c978ce0b8
#
_cell.length_a   1.000
_cell.length_b   1.000
_cell.length_c   1.000
_cell.angle_alpha   90.00
_cell.angle_beta   90.00
_cell.angle_gamma   90.00
#
_symmetry.space_group_name_H-M   'P 1'
#
loop_
_entity.id
_entity.type
_entity.pdbx_description
1 polymer ?
#
loop_
_entity_poly.entity_id
_entity_poly.type
_entity_poly.pdbx_seq_one_letter_code
_entity_poly.pdbx_strand_id
1 'polypeptide(L)'
;TNNEKGIKQLITSFKKKFISEEMIICLENTGVYSMPICYWAQYFEIDYWVVPALEIKKAKGITRGKNDKADSKDIASYCITHLHLVKLTTLPQNDFIELRLLLAEREKLVKAIGMFKMTKESQGFLPKDVLKITFAHNKKTTEVLQKQLSAIEKIIQTLVDNNPTFKEQQKLLVTIPGVGHQ
;
A
#
# COMPACT_ATOMS: atom_id res chain seq x y z
N THR A 1 3.39 -18.46 -5.43
CA THR A 1 3.69 -17.10 -5.93
C THR A 1 2.59 -16.14 -5.51
N ASN A 2 2.96 -14.97 -5.00
CA ASN A 2 2.01 -13.93 -4.58
C ASN A 2 1.44 -13.19 -5.80
N ASN A 3 0.69 -13.93 -6.62
CA ASN A 3 -0.04 -13.40 -7.77
C ASN A 3 -1.43 -14.05 -7.83
N GLU A 4 -2.30 -13.51 -8.66
CA GLU A 4 -3.69 -13.97 -8.84
C GLU A 4 -3.80 -15.49 -9.00
N LYS A 5 -3.04 -16.06 -9.94
CA LYS A 5 -3.07 -17.51 -10.23
C LYS A 5 -2.67 -18.35 -9.02
N GLY A 6 -1.57 -17.99 -8.35
CA GLY A 6 -1.06 -18.71 -7.19
C GLY A 6 -2.00 -18.63 -5.99
N ILE A 7 -2.62 -17.48 -5.75
CA ILE A 7 -3.57 -17.28 -4.65
C ILE A 7 -4.87 -18.03 -4.92
N LYS A 8 -5.42 -17.94 -6.14
CA LYS A 8 -6.61 -18.73 -6.52
C LYS A 8 -6.39 -20.24 -6.37
N GLN A 9 -5.22 -20.73 -6.81
CA GLN A 9 -4.87 -22.15 -6.64
C GLN A 9 -4.79 -22.55 -5.17
N LEU A 10 -4.17 -21.70 -4.32
CA LEU A 10 -4.07 -21.92 -2.88
C LEU A 10 -5.47 -22.03 -2.25
N ILE A 11 -6.31 -21.02 -2.46
CA ILE A 11 -7.67 -20.97 -1.91
C ILE A 11 -8.50 -22.15 -2.41
N THR A 12 -8.46 -22.45 -3.71
CA THR A 12 -9.19 -23.60 -4.27
C THR A 12 -8.72 -24.91 -3.66
N SER A 13 -7.42 -25.06 -3.38
CA SER A 13 -6.88 -26.27 -2.74
C SER A 13 -7.36 -26.44 -1.30
N PHE A 14 -7.53 -25.35 -0.58
CA PHE A 14 -8.07 -25.36 0.78
C PHE A 14 -9.57 -25.64 0.79
N LYS A 15 -10.37 -25.01 -0.08
CA LYS A 15 -11.81 -25.29 -0.21
C LYS A 15 -12.14 -26.74 -0.56
N LYS A 16 -11.23 -27.45 -1.21
CA LYS A 16 -11.39 -28.89 -1.47
C LYS A 16 -11.18 -29.76 -0.22
N LYS A 17 -10.49 -29.25 0.79
CA LYS A 17 -10.10 -30.01 1.99
C LYS A 17 -10.91 -29.64 3.22
N PHE A 18 -11.39 -28.41 3.28
CA PHE A 18 -12.05 -27.81 4.45
C PHE A 18 -13.34 -27.13 4.04
N ILE A 19 -14.29 -27.06 4.96
CA ILE A 19 -15.52 -26.29 4.80
C ILE A 19 -15.18 -24.79 4.93
N SER A 20 -15.69 -23.97 4.02
CA SER A 20 -15.32 -22.54 3.95
C SER A 20 -15.68 -21.76 5.23
N GLU A 21 -16.82 -22.11 5.85
CA GLU A 21 -17.32 -21.48 7.07
C GLU A 21 -16.46 -21.79 8.32
N GLU A 22 -15.62 -22.83 8.24
CA GLU A 22 -14.72 -23.21 9.32
C GLU A 22 -13.29 -22.73 9.10
N MET A 23 -13.05 -21.97 8.02
CA MET A 23 -11.71 -21.50 7.67
C MET A 23 -11.56 -20.01 7.97
N ILE A 24 -10.44 -19.66 8.61
CA ILE A 24 -9.97 -18.30 8.70
C ILE A 24 -8.55 -18.20 8.14
N ILE A 25 -8.31 -17.20 7.31
CA ILE A 25 -6.96 -16.88 6.84
C ILE A 25 -6.37 -15.81 7.75
N CYS A 26 -5.34 -16.16 8.51
CA CYS A 26 -4.59 -15.21 9.31
C CYS A 26 -3.31 -14.81 8.60
N LEU A 27 -3.04 -13.50 8.50
CA LEU A 27 -1.85 -12.98 7.85
C LEU A 27 -1.28 -11.77 8.59
N GLU A 28 0.03 -11.61 8.48
CA GLU A 28 0.72 -10.43 8.96
C GLU A 28 0.41 -9.25 8.03
N ASN A 29 0.21 -8.06 8.61
CA ASN A 29 0.05 -6.82 7.86
C ASN A 29 1.40 -6.40 7.25
N THR A 30 1.60 -6.72 5.99
CA THR A 30 2.77 -6.33 5.18
C THR A 30 2.41 -5.25 4.14
N GLY A 31 1.33 -4.51 4.38
CA GLY A 31 0.86 -3.44 3.51
C GLY A 31 0.37 -3.95 2.16
N VAL A 32 0.94 -3.44 1.07
CA VAL A 32 0.51 -3.81 -0.31
C VAL A 32 0.67 -5.31 -0.60
N TYR A 33 1.62 -5.99 0.05
CA TYR A 33 1.88 -7.41 -0.20
C TYR A 33 0.81 -8.35 0.38
N SER A 34 0.08 -7.92 1.41
CA SER A 34 -1.06 -8.67 1.97
C SER A 34 -2.37 -8.44 1.19
N MET A 35 -2.49 -7.35 0.44
CA MET A 35 -3.72 -7.00 -0.26
C MET A 35 -4.21 -8.05 -1.26
N PRO A 36 -3.37 -8.67 -2.10
CA PRO A 36 -3.86 -9.67 -3.06
C PRO A 36 -4.55 -10.86 -2.40
N ILE A 37 -4.00 -11.36 -1.28
CA ILE A 37 -4.64 -12.49 -0.58
C ILE A 37 -5.93 -12.07 0.11
N CYS A 38 -6.00 -10.86 0.68
CA CYS A 38 -7.22 -10.30 1.25
C CYS A 38 -8.32 -10.14 0.20
N TYR A 39 -7.97 -9.61 -0.99
CA TYR A 39 -8.91 -9.45 -2.10
C TYR A 39 -9.52 -10.78 -2.52
N TRP A 40 -8.69 -11.80 -2.73
CA TRP A 40 -9.18 -13.11 -3.15
C TRP A 40 -9.86 -13.88 -2.03
N ALA A 41 -9.47 -13.71 -0.76
CA ALA A 41 -10.21 -14.26 0.37
C ALA A 41 -11.64 -13.69 0.40
N GLN A 42 -11.79 -12.38 0.29
CA GLN A 42 -13.10 -11.72 0.24
C GLN A 42 -13.91 -12.14 -0.98
N TYR A 43 -13.29 -12.24 -2.18
CA TYR A 43 -13.95 -12.71 -3.39
C TYR A 43 -14.49 -14.14 -3.28
N PHE A 44 -13.78 -15.01 -2.54
CA PHE A 44 -14.18 -16.38 -2.29
C PHE A 44 -14.99 -16.58 -1.00
N GLU A 45 -15.39 -15.48 -0.34
CA GLU A 45 -16.18 -15.50 0.90
C GLU A 45 -15.49 -16.32 2.00
N ILE A 46 -14.18 -16.16 2.17
CA ILE A 46 -13.40 -16.75 3.25
C ILE A 46 -13.05 -15.65 4.25
N ASP A 47 -13.35 -15.91 5.50
CA ASP A 47 -12.98 -15.03 6.59
C ASP A 47 -11.46 -14.86 6.68
N TYR A 48 -11.01 -13.63 6.94
CA TYR A 48 -9.60 -13.36 7.11
C TYR A 48 -9.36 -12.29 8.18
N TRP A 49 -8.22 -12.44 8.83
CA TRP A 49 -7.75 -11.57 9.88
C TRP A 49 -6.33 -11.07 9.58
N VAL A 50 -6.18 -9.76 9.40
CA VAL A 50 -4.89 -9.10 9.17
C VAL A 50 -4.38 -8.59 10.51
N VAL A 51 -3.30 -9.17 10.99
CA VAL A 51 -2.71 -8.87 12.30
C VAL A 51 -1.52 -7.94 12.15
N PRO A 52 -1.39 -6.88 12.98
CA PRO A 52 -0.18 -6.07 12.99
C PRO A 52 1.08 -6.91 13.29
N ALA A 53 2.15 -6.70 12.50
CA ALA A 53 3.41 -7.43 12.66
C ALA A 53 3.97 -7.39 14.09
N LEU A 54 3.75 -6.28 14.79
CA LEU A 54 4.21 -6.10 16.16
C LEU A 54 3.51 -7.04 17.15
N GLU A 55 2.23 -7.33 16.96
CA GLU A 55 1.48 -8.23 17.82
C GLU A 55 1.98 -9.67 17.69
N ILE A 56 2.18 -10.15 16.46
CA ILE A 56 2.74 -11.47 16.19
C ILE A 56 4.13 -11.59 16.80
N LYS A 57 5.00 -10.57 16.63
CA LYS A 57 6.35 -10.55 17.23
C LYS A 57 6.35 -10.58 18.74
N LYS A 58 5.46 -9.84 19.38
CA LYS A 58 5.34 -9.84 20.85
C LYS A 58 4.92 -11.20 21.39
N ALA A 59 4.00 -11.88 20.71
CA ALA A 59 3.53 -13.20 21.12
C ALA A 59 4.58 -14.31 20.90
N LYS A 60 5.43 -14.16 19.86
CA LYS A 60 6.45 -15.15 19.50
C LYS A 60 7.66 -15.16 20.45
N GLY A 61 7.99 -14.04 21.10
CA GLY A 61 9.23 -13.88 21.85
C GLY A 61 10.46 -13.78 20.94
N ILE A 62 11.65 -13.95 21.51
CA ILE A 62 12.93 -13.86 20.78
C ILE A 62 13.22 -15.20 20.11
N THR A 63 13.08 -15.26 18.79
CA THR A 63 13.49 -16.43 17.98
C THR A 63 14.66 -16.08 17.08
N ARG A 64 15.65 -17.01 17.02
CA ARG A 64 16.80 -16.92 16.11
C ARG A 64 16.45 -17.58 14.77
N GLY A 65 16.75 -16.89 13.67
CA GLY A 65 16.57 -17.38 12.29
C GLY A 65 15.27 -16.93 11.64
N LYS A 66 15.38 -16.34 10.44
CA LYS A 66 14.23 -16.01 9.57
C LYS A 66 14.04 -17.12 8.55
N ASN A 67 12.86 -17.71 8.56
CA ASN A 67 12.47 -18.71 7.56
C ASN A 67 10.96 -18.56 7.35
N ASP A 68 10.53 -18.30 6.12
CA ASP A 68 9.12 -18.07 5.75
C ASP A 68 8.19 -19.20 6.22
N LYS A 69 8.69 -20.45 6.21
CA LYS A 69 7.93 -21.61 6.70
C LYS A 69 7.74 -21.59 8.22
N ALA A 70 8.73 -21.12 8.97
CA ALA A 70 8.62 -20.95 10.40
C ALA A 70 7.69 -19.79 10.73
N ASP A 71 7.86 -18.67 10.03
CA ASP A 71 7.02 -17.47 10.21
C ASP A 71 5.53 -17.75 9.91
N SER A 72 5.23 -18.56 8.88
CA SER A 72 3.84 -18.96 8.60
C SER A 72 3.23 -19.84 9.70
N LYS A 73 4.03 -20.72 10.33
CA LYS A 73 3.58 -21.51 11.48
C LYS A 73 3.34 -20.65 12.72
N ASP A 74 4.18 -19.66 12.93
CA ASP A 74 4.04 -18.73 14.06
C ASP A 74 2.79 -17.88 13.92
N ILE A 75 2.47 -17.42 12.71
CA ILE A 75 1.22 -16.70 12.41
C ILE A 75 0.01 -17.61 12.68
N ALA A 76 0.07 -18.87 12.23
CA ALA A 76 -1.00 -19.83 12.48
C ALA A 76 -1.18 -20.13 13.97
N SER A 77 -0.08 -20.33 14.71
CA SER A 77 -0.09 -20.54 16.16
C SER A 77 -0.67 -19.32 16.89
N TYR A 78 -0.27 -18.11 16.47
CA TYR A 78 -0.83 -16.86 16.99
C TYR A 78 -2.35 -16.82 16.79
N CYS A 79 -2.82 -17.12 15.60
CA CYS A 79 -4.25 -17.15 15.29
C CYS A 79 -5.02 -18.10 16.23
N ILE A 80 -4.53 -19.33 16.38
CA ILE A 80 -5.16 -20.36 17.21
C ILE A 80 -5.21 -19.94 18.69
N THR A 81 -4.12 -19.40 19.22
CA THR A 81 -4.03 -19.01 20.63
C THR A 81 -4.82 -17.74 20.95
N HIS A 82 -5.10 -16.90 19.94
CA HIS A 82 -5.77 -15.62 20.11
C HIS A 82 -7.13 -15.56 19.38
N LEU A 83 -7.79 -16.70 19.17
CA LEU A 83 -9.11 -16.77 18.53
C LEU A 83 -10.14 -15.84 19.16
N HIS A 84 -10.06 -15.61 20.47
CA HIS A 84 -10.92 -14.70 21.23
C HIS A 84 -10.70 -13.21 20.89
N LEU A 85 -9.60 -12.87 20.23
CA LEU A 85 -9.26 -11.51 19.80
C LEU A 85 -9.48 -11.30 18.30
N VAL A 86 -9.97 -12.31 17.59
CA VAL A 86 -10.15 -12.22 16.13
C VAL A 86 -11.08 -11.05 15.79
N LYS A 87 -10.55 -10.17 14.94
CA LYS A 87 -11.32 -9.10 14.28
C LYS A 87 -11.26 -9.35 12.78
N LEU A 88 -12.36 -9.87 12.24
CA LEU A 88 -12.45 -10.10 10.82
C LEU A 88 -12.16 -8.80 10.08
N THR A 89 -11.25 -8.90 9.12
CA THR A 89 -10.85 -7.78 8.28
C THR A 89 -11.72 -7.78 7.03
N THR A 90 -12.21 -6.62 6.64
CA THR A 90 -12.85 -6.39 5.35
C THR A 90 -12.01 -5.41 4.56
N LEU A 91 -11.80 -5.67 3.28
CA LEU A 91 -11.20 -4.67 2.42
C LEU A 91 -12.19 -3.52 2.23
N PRO A 92 -11.70 -2.28 2.20
CA PRO A 92 -12.51 -1.16 1.80
C PRO A 92 -13.00 -1.35 0.35
N GLN A 93 -14.00 -0.59 -0.05
CA GLN A 93 -14.49 -0.55 -1.43
C GLN A 93 -13.33 -0.28 -2.41
N ASN A 94 -13.46 -0.76 -3.65
CA ASN A 94 -12.42 -0.64 -4.67
C ASN A 94 -11.91 0.80 -4.85
N ASP A 95 -12.80 1.78 -4.78
CA ASP A 95 -12.44 3.20 -4.88
C ASP A 95 -11.44 3.65 -3.81
N PHE A 96 -11.56 3.12 -2.56
CA PHE A 96 -10.58 3.40 -1.50
C PHE A 96 -9.21 2.79 -1.79
N ILE A 97 -9.21 1.59 -2.36
CA ILE A 97 -7.97 0.91 -2.75
C ILE A 97 -7.30 1.69 -3.87
N GLU A 98 -8.08 2.09 -4.88
CA GLU A 98 -7.59 2.86 -6.02
C GLU A 98 -7.04 4.21 -5.57
N LEU A 99 -7.79 4.95 -4.75
CA LEU A 99 -7.32 6.23 -4.20
C LEU A 99 -6.01 6.08 -3.44
N ARG A 100 -5.89 5.04 -2.60
CA ARG A 100 -4.65 4.77 -1.86
C ARG A 100 -3.46 4.48 -2.76
N LEU A 101 -3.66 3.72 -3.84
CA LEU A 101 -2.61 3.42 -4.82
C LEU A 101 -2.18 4.68 -5.59
N LEU A 102 -3.14 5.49 -6.01
CA LEU A 102 -2.87 6.75 -6.70
C LEU A 102 -2.12 7.76 -5.80
N LEU A 103 -2.51 7.87 -4.52
CA LEU A 103 -1.80 8.72 -3.57
C LEU A 103 -0.37 8.24 -3.32
N ALA A 104 -0.14 6.92 -3.23
CA ALA A 104 1.20 6.37 -3.10
C ALA A 104 2.07 6.65 -4.34
N GLU A 105 1.49 6.58 -5.54
CA GLU A 105 2.20 6.90 -6.78
C GLU A 105 2.51 8.40 -6.89
N ARG A 106 1.54 9.26 -6.50
CA ARG A 106 1.77 10.70 -6.38
C ARG A 106 2.96 11.02 -5.47
N GLU A 107 3.02 10.38 -4.30
CA GLU A 107 4.12 10.57 -3.35
C GLU A 107 5.49 10.18 -3.94
N LYS A 108 5.56 9.08 -4.69
CA LYS A 108 6.78 8.68 -5.40
C LYS A 108 7.22 9.73 -6.41
N LEU A 109 6.28 10.26 -7.19
CA LEU A 109 6.59 11.31 -8.19
C LEU A 109 7.08 12.59 -7.53
N VAL A 110 6.45 13.02 -6.43
CA VAL A 110 6.89 14.19 -5.66
C VAL A 110 8.31 14.00 -5.15
N LYS A 111 8.63 12.83 -4.57
CA LYS A 111 9.98 12.50 -4.10
C LYS A 111 10.99 12.47 -5.27
N ALA A 112 10.61 11.87 -6.40
CA ALA A 112 11.47 11.82 -7.59
C ALA A 112 11.77 13.23 -8.14
N ILE A 113 10.76 14.09 -8.24
CA ILE A 113 10.93 15.49 -8.63
C ILE A 113 11.92 16.20 -7.68
N GLY A 114 11.79 15.96 -6.38
CA GLY A 114 12.71 16.52 -5.37
C GLY A 114 14.16 16.08 -5.59
N MET A 115 14.40 14.81 -5.96
CA MET A 115 15.76 14.29 -6.22
C MET A 115 16.41 14.92 -7.46
N PHE A 116 15.63 15.22 -8.49
CA PHE A 116 16.15 15.84 -9.72
C PHE A 116 16.18 17.36 -9.69
N LYS A 117 15.54 17.97 -8.70
CA LYS A 117 15.53 19.43 -8.54
C LYS A 117 16.86 19.89 -7.94
N MET A 118 17.72 20.47 -8.76
CA MET A 118 18.97 21.04 -8.28
C MET A 118 18.67 22.25 -7.35
N THR A 119 19.28 22.26 -6.20
CA THR A 119 19.19 23.40 -5.27
C THR A 119 19.98 24.59 -5.81
N LYS A 120 19.61 25.81 -5.39
CA LYS A 120 20.36 27.03 -5.75
C LYS A 120 21.83 26.93 -5.33
N GLU A 121 22.08 26.27 -4.19
CA GLU A 121 23.43 26.06 -3.66
C GLU A 121 24.28 25.21 -4.61
N SER A 122 23.77 24.05 -5.07
CA SER A 122 24.51 23.19 -5.98
C SER A 122 24.79 23.83 -7.35
N GLN A 123 24.00 24.84 -7.74
CA GLN A 123 24.21 25.61 -8.96
C GLN A 123 25.38 26.63 -8.84
N GLY A 124 25.76 26.99 -7.59
CA GLY A 124 26.84 27.96 -7.31
C GLY A 124 28.22 27.34 -7.15
N PHE A 125 28.32 25.99 -6.97
CA PHE A 125 29.58 25.33 -6.67
C PHE A 125 30.54 25.15 -7.88
N LEU A 126 29.99 25.08 -9.09
CA LEU A 126 30.77 24.81 -10.30
C LEU A 126 30.44 25.82 -11.41
N PRO A 127 31.38 26.05 -12.34
CA PRO A 127 31.13 26.88 -13.51
C PRO A 127 29.92 26.37 -14.31
N LYS A 128 29.13 27.30 -14.84
CA LYS A 128 27.90 27.00 -15.59
C LYS A 128 28.13 26.04 -16.77
N ASP A 129 29.28 26.11 -17.39
CA ASP A 129 29.62 25.27 -18.55
C ASP A 129 29.77 23.79 -18.15
N VAL A 130 30.29 23.53 -16.98
CA VAL A 130 30.44 22.16 -16.43
C VAL A 130 29.07 21.57 -16.08
N LEU A 131 28.17 22.39 -15.55
CA LEU A 131 26.82 21.97 -15.11
C LEU A 131 25.80 21.88 -16.24
N LYS A 132 26.09 22.45 -17.41
CA LYS A 132 25.13 22.65 -18.50
C LYS A 132 24.42 21.36 -18.93
N ILE A 133 25.17 20.26 -19.10
CA ILE A 133 24.61 18.97 -19.57
C ILE A 133 23.72 18.38 -18.47
N THR A 134 24.22 18.32 -17.24
CA THR A 134 23.46 17.74 -16.08
C THR A 134 22.23 18.56 -15.79
N PHE A 135 22.34 19.90 -15.86
CA PHE A 135 21.21 20.79 -15.64
C PHE A 135 20.12 20.61 -16.70
N ALA A 136 20.51 20.55 -17.97
CA ALA A 136 19.56 20.33 -19.07
C ALA A 136 18.85 18.96 -18.96
N HIS A 137 19.59 17.92 -18.57
CA HIS A 137 19.03 16.58 -18.35
C HIS A 137 18.04 16.58 -17.18
N ASN A 138 18.43 17.12 -16.01
CA ASN A 138 17.58 17.18 -14.83
C ASN A 138 16.32 17.99 -15.09
N LYS A 139 16.42 19.09 -15.83
CA LYS A 139 15.27 19.91 -16.22
C LYS A 139 14.28 19.10 -17.07
N LYS A 140 14.74 18.40 -18.10
CA LYS A 140 13.87 17.55 -18.94
C LYS A 140 13.20 16.45 -18.13
N THR A 141 13.96 15.78 -17.28
CA THR A 141 13.41 14.72 -16.39
C THR A 141 12.35 15.28 -15.47
N THR A 142 12.62 16.43 -14.83
CA THR A 142 11.65 17.08 -13.94
C THR A 142 10.39 17.50 -14.68
N GLU A 143 10.47 18.02 -15.89
CA GLU A 143 9.31 18.39 -16.72
C GLU A 143 8.43 17.16 -17.05
N VAL A 144 9.05 16.01 -17.35
CA VAL A 144 8.30 14.76 -17.60
C VAL A 144 7.60 14.30 -16.31
N LEU A 145 8.32 14.27 -15.19
CA LEU A 145 7.74 13.86 -13.90
C LEU A 145 6.61 14.80 -13.46
N GLN A 146 6.72 16.10 -13.68
CA GLN A 146 5.67 17.08 -13.40
C GLN A 146 4.41 16.83 -14.24
N LYS A 147 4.56 16.49 -15.52
CA LYS A 147 3.42 16.11 -16.38
C LYS A 147 2.72 14.86 -15.86
N GLN A 148 3.49 13.83 -15.44
CA GLN A 148 2.92 12.63 -14.86
C GLN A 148 2.21 12.93 -13.53
N LEU A 149 2.81 13.74 -12.68
CA LEU A 149 2.20 14.19 -11.42
C LEU A 149 0.85 14.87 -11.67
N SER A 150 0.81 15.84 -12.58
CA SER A 150 -0.44 16.53 -12.93
C SER A 150 -1.52 15.60 -13.51
N ALA A 151 -1.11 14.56 -14.24
CA ALA A 151 -2.03 13.56 -14.77
C ALA A 151 -2.65 12.72 -13.63
N ILE A 152 -1.84 12.25 -12.69
CA ILE A 152 -2.31 11.47 -11.53
C ILE A 152 -3.21 12.34 -10.64
N GLU A 153 -2.84 13.59 -10.38
CA GLU A 153 -3.66 14.51 -9.58
C GLU A 153 -5.05 14.74 -10.19
N LYS A 154 -5.13 14.81 -11.51
CA LYS A 154 -6.44 14.87 -12.22
C LYS A 154 -7.26 13.61 -12.02
N ILE A 155 -6.63 12.43 -12.07
CA ILE A 155 -7.33 11.16 -11.85
C ILE A 155 -7.83 11.09 -10.41
N ILE A 156 -7.00 11.45 -9.43
CA ILE A 156 -7.39 11.52 -8.02
C ILE A 156 -8.60 12.46 -7.84
N GLN A 157 -8.53 13.66 -8.41
CA GLN A 157 -9.63 14.62 -8.30
C GLN A 157 -10.93 14.07 -8.91
N THR A 158 -10.84 13.43 -10.07
CA THR A 158 -12.01 12.80 -10.73
C THR A 158 -12.60 11.69 -9.84
N LEU A 159 -11.76 10.86 -9.22
CA LEU A 159 -12.20 9.79 -8.33
C LEU A 159 -12.90 10.36 -7.08
N VAL A 160 -12.35 11.43 -6.50
CA VAL A 160 -12.94 12.13 -5.34
C VAL A 160 -14.27 12.78 -5.71
N ASP A 161 -14.35 13.44 -6.86
CA ASP A 161 -15.57 14.12 -7.29
C ASP A 161 -16.72 13.15 -7.61
N ASN A 162 -16.39 11.96 -8.09
CA ASN A 162 -17.37 10.93 -8.43
C ASN A 162 -17.85 10.11 -7.22
N ASN A 163 -17.11 10.14 -6.09
CA ASN A 163 -17.48 9.42 -4.88
C ASN A 163 -18.01 10.40 -3.80
N PRO A 164 -19.32 10.38 -3.48
CA PRO A 164 -19.93 11.31 -2.52
C PRO A 164 -19.25 11.30 -1.14
N THR A 165 -18.86 10.10 -0.67
CA THR A 165 -18.18 9.92 0.63
C THR A 165 -16.82 10.62 0.64
N PHE A 166 -16.02 10.47 -0.41
CA PHE A 166 -14.72 11.14 -0.51
C PHE A 166 -14.88 12.64 -0.59
N LYS A 167 -15.85 13.13 -1.36
CA LYS A 167 -16.12 14.54 -1.50
C LYS A 167 -16.53 15.19 -0.17
N GLU A 168 -17.33 14.50 0.62
CA GLU A 168 -17.74 14.97 1.94
C GLU A 168 -16.55 14.99 2.91
N GLN A 169 -15.76 13.91 2.94
CA GLN A 169 -14.56 13.82 3.77
C GLN A 169 -13.52 14.90 3.38
N GLN A 170 -13.30 15.13 2.10
CA GLN A 170 -12.40 16.20 1.63
C GLN A 170 -12.86 17.57 2.11
N LYS A 171 -14.17 17.88 2.00
CA LYS A 171 -14.73 19.13 2.50
C LYS A 171 -14.46 19.32 4.00
N LEU A 172 -14.64 18.27 4.80
CA LEU A 172 -14.37 18.31 6.24
C LEU A 172 -12.88 18.50 6.52
N LEU A 173 -11.99 17.81 5.81
CA LEU A 173 -10.54 17.95 6.00
C LEU A 173 -10.03 19.36 5.69
N VAL A 174 -10.54 19.99 4.65
CA VAL A 174 -10.14 21.34 4.24
C VAL A 174 -10.56 22.42 5.26
N THR A 175 -11.53 22.14 6.14
CA THR A 175 -11.88 23.08 7.23
C THR A 175 -10.81 23.16 8.33
N ILE A 176 -9.89 22.19 8.38
CA ILE A 176 -8.83 22.17 9.39
C ILE A 176 -7.70 23.13 8.97
N PRO A 177 -7.34 24.12 9.81
CA PRO A 177 -6.25 25.05 9.51
C PRO A 177 -4.95 24.32 9.18
N GLY A 178 -4.34 24.63 8.04
CA GLY A 178 -3.10 24.01 7.58
C GLY A 178 -3.29 22.77 6.71
N VAL A 179 -4.50 22.26 6.56
CA VAL A 179 -4.82 21.21 5.60
C VAL A 179 -5.27 21.86 4.28
N GLY A 180 -4.48 21.65 3.21
CA GLY A 180 -4.82 22.14 1.88
C GLY A 180 -5.75 21.17 1.12
N HIS A 181 -6.10 21.55 -0.12
CA HIS A 181 -6.93 20.73 -1.02
C HIS A 181 -6.21 19.49 -1.59
N GLN A 182 -4.97 19.21 -1.15
CA GLN A 182 -4.16 18.09 -1.66
C GLN A 182 -4.14 16.94 -0.69
#